data_427c042d50c953ac4b2c71dfcfcad915
#
_entry.id   427c042d50c953ac4b2c71dfcfcad915
#
_cell.length_a   1.000
_cell.length_b   1.000
_cell.length_c   1.000
_cell.angle_alpha   90.00
_cell.angle_beta   90.00
_cell.angle_gamma   90.00
#
_symmetry.space_group_name_H-M   'P 1'
#
loop_
_entity.id
_entity.type
_entity.pdbx_description
1 polymer ?
#
loop_
_entity_poly.entity_id
_entity_poly.type
_entity_poly.pdbx_seq_one_letter_code
_entity_poly.pdbx_strand_id
1 'polypeptide(L)'
;MEYSRIVAVTGLPGLFEIVSSKTDGALVRSLEDKTTKFVSSRIHNLSHLESIEVYTVRDNVNLVEILNAMKNSKEPLTDGKDNKVLKAYFEKVYPDLDFERVYSSDLKKMVKWFEILTKNEVEIKLSEPTEAETTVEEPIETENVPEPVTVAESVEKPKKGRKKKSE
;
A
#
# COMPACT_ATOMS: atom_id res chain seq x y z
N MET A 1 15.29 -3.99 -13.62
CA MET A 1 14.04 -3.40 -13.12
C MET A 1 14.10 -3.40 -11.61
N GLU A 2 13.87 -2.26 -10.96
CA GLU A 2 14.04 -2.13 -9.50
C GLU A 2 12.80 -2.60 -8.75
N TYR A 3 12.98 -3.45 -7.76
CA TYR A 3 11.90 -3.99 -6.93
C TYR A 3 11.14 -2.90 -6.17
N SER A 4 11.84 -1.87 -5.71
CA SER A 4 11.28 -0.71 -5.00
C SER A 4 10.21 0.06 -5.78
N ARG A 5 10.27 0.01 -7.11
CA ARG A 5 9.31 0.70 -7.99
C ARG A 5 8.10 -0.16 -8.34
N ILE A 6 8.03 -1.39 -7.84
CA ILE A 6 6.92 -2.30 -8.14
C ILE A 6 5.83 -2.13 -7.10
N VAL A 7 4.61 -2.00 -7.60
CA VAL A 7 3.40 -1.81 -6.79
C VAL A 7 2.31 -2.78 -7.17
N ALA A 8 1.54 -3.16 -6.17
CA ALA A 8 0.24 -3.77 -6.35
C ALA A 8 -0.83 -2.67 -6.29
N VAL A 9 -1.79 -2.72 -7.21
CA VAL A 9 -2.87 -1.74 -7.30
C VAL A 9 -4.18 -2.39 -6.89
N THR A 10 -4.85 -1.82 -5.90
CA THR A 10 -6.14 -2.36 -5.44
C THR A 10 -7.17 -2.30 -6.56
N GLY A 11 -7.82 -3.43 -6.83
CA GLY A 11 -8.83 -3.57 -7.89
C GLY A 11 -8.28 -3.87 -9.28
N LEU A 12 -6.96 -3.91 -9.45
CA LEU A 12 -6.33 -4.34 -10.69
C LEU A 12 -5.50 -5.62 -10.45
N PRO A 13 -5.61 -6.61 -11.32
CA PRO A 13 -4.81 -7.82 -11.23
C PRO A 13 -3.37 -7.56 -11.71
N GLY A 14 -2.43 -8.35 -11.19
CA GLY A 14 -1.02 -8.30 -11.59
C GLY A 14 -0.20 -7.29 -10.81
N LEU A 15 0.99 -7.02 -11.32
CA LEU A 15 1.95 -6.08 -10.77
C LEU A 15 2.25 -4.96 -11.76
N PHE A 16 2.57 -3.81 -11.22
CA PHE A 16 2.83 -2.60 -11.99
C PHE A 16 4.15 -1.95 -11.55
N GLU A 17 4.83 -1.35 -12.49
CA GLU A 17 6.00 -0.50 -12.23
C GLU A 17 5.55 0.96 -12.23
N ILE A 18 5.94 1.72 -11.23
CA ILE A 18 5.70 3.18 -11.22
C ILE A 18 6.65 3.84 -12.21
N VAL A 19 6.08 4.44 -13.25
CA VAL A 19 6.83 5.24 -14.24
C VAL A 19 6.96 6.68 -13.77
N SER A 20 5.87 7.25 -13.25
CA SER A 20 5.84 8.63 -12.76
C SER A 20 4.74 8.79 -11.70
N SER A 21 5.04 9.52 -10.65
CA SER A 21 4.07 9.89 -9.62
C SER A 21 3.56 11.31 -9.85
N LYS A 22 2.26 11.53 -9.60
CA LYS A 22 1.59 12.82 -9.66
C LYS A 22 0.74 13.02 -8.40
N THR A 23 0.34 14.24 -8.14
CA THR A 23 -0.48 14.60 -6.98
C THR A 23 -1.79 13.81 -6.89
N ASP A 24 -2.42 13.51 -8.03
CA ASP A 24 -3.72 12.82 -8.08
C ASP A 24 -3.60 11.30 -8.33
N GLY A 25 -2.39 10.78 -8.47
CA GLY A 25 -2.16 9.36 -8.74
C GLY A 25 -0.80 9.07 -9.34
N ALA A 26 -0.65 7.93 -9.98
CA ALA A 26 0.58 7.52 -10.62
C ALA A 26 0.35 6.98 -12.04
N LEU A 27 1.32 7.22 -12.89
CA LEU A 27 1.43 6.55 -14.18
C LEU A 27 2.16 5.24 -13.95
N VAL A 28 1.48 4.13 -14.16
CA VAL A 28 2.01 2.79 -13.90
C VAL A 28 2.04 1.97 -15.18
N ARG A 29 3.04 1.13 -15.30
CA ARG A 29 3.19 0.20 -16.42
C ARG A 29 2.98 -1.24 -15.93
N SER A 30 2.05 -1.96 -16.54
CA SER A 30 1.82 -3.37 -16.25
C SER A 30 3.05 -4.21 -16.58
N LEU A 31 3.43 -5.10 -15.69
CA LEU A 31 4.53 -6.04 -15.90
C LEU A 31 4.15 -7.19 -16.84
N GLU A 32 2.86 -7.52 -16.95
CA GLU A 32 2.35 -8.60 -17.81
C GLU A 32 2.26 -8.16 -19.28
N ASP A 33 1.53 -7.10 -19.56
CA ASP A 33 1.20 -6.62 -20.92
C ASP A 33 2.01 -5.39 -21.35
N LYS A 34 2.87 -4.86 -20.47
CA LYS A 34 3.67 -3.64 -20.72
C LYS A 34 2.84 -2.40 -21.04
N THR A 35 1.53 -2.44 -20.83
CA THR A 35 0.64 -1.31 -21.04
C THR A 35 0.81 -0.27 -19.94
N THR A 36 0.80 1.00 -20.31
CA THR A 36 0.89 2.11 -19.37
C THR A 36 -0.50 2.68 -19.11
N LYS A 37 -0.82 2.85 -17.83
CA LYS A 37 -2.13 3.36 -17.37
C LYS A 37 -1.93 4.42 -16.29
N PHE A 38 -2.82 5.39 -16.24
CA PHE A 38 -2.92 6.30 -15.12
C PHE A 38 -3.83 5.70 -14.05
N VAL A 39 -3.33 5.63 -12.82
CA VAL A 39 -4.06 5.11 -11.66
C VAL A 39 -4.26 6.25 -10.67
N SER A 40 -5.52 6.61 -10.46
CA SER A 40 -5.87 7.67 -9.52
C SER A 40 -5.78 7.17 -8.08
N SER A 41 -5.09 7.92 -7.22
CA SER A 41 -4.97 7.63 -5.79
C SER A 41 -6.30 7.77 -5.02
N ARG A 42 -7.30 8.43 -5.62
CA ARG A 42 -8.63 8.58 -5.03
C ARG A 42 -9.47 7.31 -5.12
N ILE A 43 -9.20 6.47 -6.11
CA ILE A 43 -9.99 5.26 -6.41
C ILE A 43 -9.22 4.00 -6.06
N HIS A 44 -7.91 4.01 -6.25
CA HIS A 44 -7.04 2.86 -6.08
C HIS A 44 -5.96 3.13 -5.04
N ASN A 45 -5.69 2.15 -4.22
CA ASN A 45 -4.53 2.16 -3.34
C ASN A 45 -3.34 1.53 -4.06
N LEU A 46 -2.20 2.22 -4.01
CA LEU A 46 -0.92 1.73 -4.53
C LEU A 46 -0.11 1.22 -3.33
N SER A 47 0.17 -0.06 -3.31
CA SER A 47 1.00 -0.68 -2.27
C SER A 47 2.33 -1.08 -2.87
N HIS A 48 3.42 -0.46 -2.41
CA HIS A 48 4.76 -0.89 -2.80
C HIS A 48 5.01 -2.31 -2.30
N LEU A 49 5.53 -3.18 -3.17
CA LEU A 49 5.82 -4.56 -2.79
C LEU A 49 6.82 -4.63 -1.64
N GLU A 50 7.74 -3.69 -1.61
CA GLU A 50 8.78 -3.56 -0.60
C GLU A 50 8.24 -3.29 0.81
N SER A 51 7.07 -2.64 0.92
CA SER A 51 6.43 -2.33 2.20
C SER A 51 5.37 -3.35 2.63
N ILE A 52 5.19 -4.43 1.88
CA ILE A 52 4.24 -5.48 2.25
C ILE A 52 4.87 -6.41 3.28
N GLU A 53 4.20 -6.53 4.41
CA GLU A 53 4.52 -7.48 5.46
C GLU A 53 3.52 -8.63 5.46
N VAL A 54 4.00 -9.82 5.80
CA VAL A 54 3.21 -11.04 5.88
C VAL A 54 3.28 -11.60 7.29
N TYR A 55 2.14 -12.04 7.79
CA TYR A 55 2.04 -12.60 9.14
C TYR A 55 2.70 -13.98 9.22
N THR A 56 3.56 -14.13 10.20
CA THR A 56 4.11 -15.44 10.60
C THR A 56 3.66 -15.80 12.01
N VAL A 57 3.96 -17.02 12.42
CA VAL A 57 3.63 -17.54 13.76
C VAL A 57 4.34 -16.73 14.87
N ARG A 58 5.46 -16.10 14.53
CA ARG A 58 6.28 -15.30 15.47
C ARG A 58 6.03 -13.82 15.26
N ASP A 59 6.66 -13.26 14.22
CA ASP A 59 6.63 -11.84 13.88
C ASP A 59 6.23 -11.65 12.43
N ASN A 60 5.87 -10.42 12.06
CA ASN A 60 5.69 -10.10 10.66
C ASN A 60 7.03 -10.11 9.93
N VAL A 61 7.04 -10.65 8.73
CA VAL A 61 8.22 -10.64 7.86
C VAL A 61 7.90 -9.90 6.57
N ASN A 62 8.91 -9.29 5.97
CA ASN A 62 8.73 -8.66 4.69
C ASN A 62 8.47 -9.71 3.59
N LEU A 63 7.60 -9.36 2.65
CA LEU A 63 7.27 -10.22 1.51
C LEU A 63 8.52 -10.70 0.74
N VAL A 64 9.57 -9.88 0.70
CA VAL A 64 10.87 -10.21 0.08
C VAL A 64 11.48 -11.49 0.64
N GLU A 65 11.35 -11.74 1.93
CA GLU A 65 11.88 -12.96 2.57
C GLU A 65 11.18 -14.21 2.04
N ILE A 66 9.86 -14.16 1.93
CA ILE A 66 9.06 -15.26 1.40
C ILE A 66 9.36 -15.50 -0.07
N LEU A 67 9.45 -14.43 -0.87
CA LEU A 67 9.78 -14.53 -2.29
C LEU A 67 11.20 -15.10 -2.52
N ASN A 68 12.16 -14.74 -1.68
CA ASN A 68 13.50 -15.31 -1.71
C ASN A 68 13.51 -16.78 -1.27
N ALA A 69 12.71 -17.15 -0.27
CA ALA A 69 12.53 -18.55 0.10
C ALA A 69 11.93 -19.36 -1.06
N MET A 70 10.94 -18.83 -1.76
CA MET A 70 10.37 -19.43 -2.98
C MET A 70 11.42 -19.58 -4.08
N LYS A 71 12.28 -18.59 -4.29
CA LYS A 71 13.37 -18.63 -5.29
C LYS A 71 14.41 -19.69 -4.97
N ASN A 72 14.74 -19.85 -3.69
CA ASN A 72 15.73 -20.80 -3.23
C ASN A 72 15.17 -22.24 -3.05
N SER A 73 13.85 -22.37 -3.06
CA SER A 73 13.18 -23.66 -2.95
C SER A 73 13.38 -24.49 -4.22
N LYS A 74 13.55 -25.79 -4.03
CA LYS A 74 13.56 -26.78 -5.12
C LYS A 74 12.17 -27.29 -5.49
N GLU A 75 11.15 -26.89 -4.72
CA GLU A 75 9.77 -27.30 -4.98
C GLU A 75 9.24 -26.59 -6.25
N PRO A 76 8.56 -27.35 -7.13
CA PRO A 76 7.98 -26.75 -8.32
C PRO A 76 6.89 -25.73 -7.94
N LEU A 77 6.88 -24.60 -8.63
CA LEU A 77 5.86 -23.58 -8.43
C LEU A 77 4.48 -24.17 -8.75
N THR A 78 3.56 -24.02 -7.83
CA THR A 78 2.18 -24.52 -8.00
C THR A 78 1.32 -23.54 -8.79
N ASP A 79 0.41 -24.05 -9.61
CA ASP A 79 -0.53 -23.23 -10.41
C ASP A 79 -1.49 -22.35 -9.56
N GLY A 80 -1.47 -22.46 -8.25
CA GLY A 80 -2.33 -21.68 -7.36
C GLY A 80 -3.83 -21.98 -7.46
N LYS A 81 -4.24 -23.00 -8.21
CA LYS A 81 -5.65 -23.35 -8.40
C LYS A 81 -6.21 -24.07 -7.17
N ASP A 82 -5.45 -24.99 -6.62
CA ASP A 82 -5.88 -25.80 -5.48
C ASP A 82 -5.32 -25.25 -4.15
N ASN A 83 -6.23 -24.88 -3.25
CA ASN A 83 -5.87 -24.29 -1.97
C ASN A 83 -5.07 -25.24 -1.07
N LYS A 84 -5.31 -26.55 -1.17
CA LYS A 84 -4.60 -27.56 -0.39
C LYS A 84 -3.16 -27.72 -0.85
N VAL A 85 -2.96 -27.77 -2.17
CA VAL A 85 -1.63 -27.85 -2.78
C VAL A 85 -0.84 -26.58 -2.48
N LEU A 86 -1.50 -25.44 -2.55
CA LEU A 86 -0.91 -24.16 -2.23
C LEU A 86 -0.41 -24.08 -0.78
N LYS A 87 -1.27 -24.50 0.16
CA LYS A 87 -0.92 -24.55 1.58
C LYS A 87 0.26 -25.48 1.82
N ALA A 88 0.20 -26.71 1.29
CA ALA A 88 1.28 -27.68 1.40
C ALA A 88 2.62 -27.19 0.78
N TYR A 89 2.55 -26.42 -0.30
CA TYR A 89 3.71 -25.79 -0.90
C TYR A 89 4.36 -24.78 0.06
N PHE A 90 3.56 -23.86 0.63
CA PHE A 90 4.10 -22.87 1.55
C PHE A 90 4.54 -23.45 2.89
N GLU A 91 3.92 -24.54 3.37
CA GLU A 91 4.38 -25.29 4.55
C GLU A 91 5.81 -25.86 4.37
N LYS A 92 6.17 -26.17 3.14
CA LYS A 92 7.54 -26.64 2.81
C LYS A 92 8.52 -25.48 2.57
N VAL A 93 8.07 -24.42 1.90
CA VAL A 93 8.91 -23.29 1.50
C VAL A 93 9.15 -22.33 2.66
N TYR A 94 8.11 -22.07 3.44
CA TYR A 94 8.15 -21.16 4.59
C TYR A 94 7.23 -21.66 5.73
N PRO A 95 7.70 -22.60 6.56
CA PRO A 95 6.87 -23.26 7.58
C PRO A 95 6.38 -22.32 8.68
N ASP A 96 7.06 -21.21 8.92
CA ASP A 96 6.69 -20.22 9.93
C ASP A 96 5.52 -19.31 9.50
N LEU A 97 4.97 -19.50 8.30
CA LEU A 97 3.84 -18.72 7.81
C LEU A 97 2.57 -18.99 8.63
N ASP A 98 1.88 -17.94 9.04
CA ASP A 98 0.62 -18.06 9.80
C ASP A 98 -0.57 -18.29 8.85
N PHE A 99 -0.93 -19.55 8.65
CA PHE A 99 -2.03 -19.94 7.77
C PHE A 99 -3.43 -19.65 8.32
N GLU A 100 -3.54 -19.14 9.55
CA GLU A 100 -4.82 -18.68 10.10
C GLU A 100 -5.10 -17.22 9.70
N ARG A 101 -4.06 -16.39 9.65
CA ARG A 101 -4.13 -14.98 9.26
C ARG A 101 -3.87 -14.75 7.77
N VAL A 102 -3.06 -15.58 7.14
CA VAL A 102 -2.78 -15.51 5.70
C VAL A 102 -3.74 -16.41 4.95
N TYR A 103 -4.66 -15.79 4.23
CA TYR A 103 -5.69 -16.52 3.49
C TYR A 103 -5.14 -17.15 2.21
N SER A 104 -5.83 -18.19 1.74
CA SER A 104 -5.47 -18.84 0.47
C SER A 104 -5.49 -17.89 -0.74
N SER A 105 -6.29 -16.84 -0.69
CA SER A 105 -6.28 -15.76 -1.70
C SER A 105 -4.97 -14.99 -1.74
N ASP A 106 -4.33 -14.80 -0.58
CA ASP A 106 -3.06 -14.09 -0.49
C ASP A 106 -1.89 -14.98 -0.90
N LEU A 107 -1.95 -16.27 -0.55
CA LEU A 107 -1.03 -17.28 -1.05
C LEU A 107 -1.04 -17.34 -2.60
N LYS A 108 -2.23 -17.31 -3.21
CA LYS A 108 -2.38 -17.24 -4.68
C LYS A 108 -1.74 -15.99 -5.28
N LYS A 109 -1.92 -14.85 -4.64
CA LYS A 109 -1.31 -13.60 -5.08
C LYS A 109 0.22 -13.69 -5.01
N MET A 110 0.77 -14.20 -3.91
CA MET A 110 2.23 -14.35 -3.75
C MET A 110 2.82 -15.24 -4.84
N VAL A 111 2.20 -16.37 -5.15
CA VAL A 111 2.66 -17.25 -6.25
C VAL A 111 2.60 -16.53 -7.59
N LYS A 112 1.48 -15.87 -7.90
CA LYS A 112 1.33 -15.10 -9.15
C LYS A 112 2.33 -13.96 -9.24
N TRP A 113 2.54 -13.24 -8.17
CA TRP A 113 3.52 -12.15 -8.12
C TRP A 113 4.95 -12.67 -8.32
N PHE A 114 5.29 -13.78 -7.68
CA PHE A 114 6.59 -14.41 -7.87
C PHE A 114 6.81 -14.83 -9.34
N GLU A 115 5.80 -15.40 -9.98
CA GLU A 115 5.85 -15.77 -11.40
C GLU A 115 6.08 -14.54 -12.29
N ILE A 116 5.34 -13.44 -12.05
CA ILE A 116 5.49 -12.19 -12.80
C ILE A 116 6.87 -11.58 -12.60
N LEU A 117 7.37 -11.54 -11.35
CA LEU A 117 8.70 -11.01 -11.03
C LEU A 117 9.81 -11.82 -11.70
N THR A 118 9.70 -13.14 -11.68
CA THR A 118 10.67 -14.06 -12.30
C THR A 118 10.68 -13.91 -13.82
N LYS A 119 9.49 -13.80 -14.47
CA LYS A 119 9.39 -13.58 -15.91
C LYS A 119 9.99 -12.25 -16.37
N ASN A 120 9.96 -11.25 -15.52
CA ASN A 120 10.50 -9.92 -15.82
C ASN A 120 11.94 -9.72 -15.31
N GLU A 121 12.58 -10.77 -14.81
CA GLU A 121 13.96 -10.76 -14.29
C GLU A 121 14.19 -9.65 -13.25
N VAL A 122 13.19 -9.44 -12.38
CA VAL A 122 13.27 -8.46 -11.31
C VAL A 122 14.15 -9.01 -10.19
N GLU A 123 15.15 -8.24 -9.78
CA GLU A 123 15.92 -8.56 -8.57
C GLU A 123 15.08 -8.30 -7.33
N ILE A 124 14.76 -9.36 -6.60
CA ILE A 124 13.99 -9.28 -5.35
C ILE A 124 14.95 -8.91 -4.22
N LYS A 125 15.11 -7.62 -3.98
CA LYS A 125 15.94 -7.06 -2.91
C LYS A 125 15.19 -5.89 -2.26
N LEU A 126 15.31 -5.75 -0.96
CA LEU A 126 14.93 -4.51 -0.27
C LEU A 126 15.89 -3.41 -0.68
N SER A 127 15.40 -2.22 -0.94
CA SER A 127 16.24 -1.04 -1.01
C SER A 127 16.91 -0.87 0.35
N GLU A 128 18.21 -0.70 0.37
CA GLU A 128 18.87 -0.23 1.59
C GLU A 128 18.24 1.11 1.95
N PRO A 129 17.88 1.34 3.24
CA PRO A 129 17.34 2.62 3.63
C PRO A 129 18.40 3.67 3.32
N THR A 130 18.21 4.38 2.23
CA THR A 130 18.91 5.63 2.00
C THR A 130 18.42 6.54 3.12
N GLU A 131 19.29 6.87 4.06
CA GLU A 131 19.08 7.91 5.06
C GLU A 131 18.93 9.26 4.34
N ALA A 132 17.79 9.50 3.71
CA ALA A 132 17.42 10.78 3.13
C ALA A 132 15.92 10.80 2.86
N GLU A 133 15.14 10.82 3.90
CA GLU A 133 13.87 11.54 3.99
C GLU A 133 13.43 11.59 5.45
N THR A 134 14.33 12.10 6.29
CA THR A 134 13.87 12.83 7.43
C THR A 134 13.39 14.17 6.88
N THR A 135 12.15 14.21 6.44
CA THR A 135 11.45 15.48 6.34
C THR A 135 11.37 15.98 7.77
N VAL A 136 12.26 16.88 8.07
CA VAL A 136 12.22 17.70 9.28
C VAL A 136 10.86 18.40 9.22
N GLU A 137 9.91 17.93 10.01
CA GLU A 137 8.85 18.80 10.50
C GLU A 137 9.56 19.84 11.36
N GLU A 138 9.81 20.99 10.77
CA GLU A 138 10.14 22.18 11.54
C GLU A 138 9.02 22.37 12.56
N PRO A 139 9.33 22.45 13.85
CA PRO A 139 8.35 22.87 14.83
C PRO A 139 8.01 24.32 14.52
N ILE A 140 6.75 24.55 14.23
CA ILE A 140 6.17 25.88 14.20
C ILE A 140 6.34 26.42 15.61
N GLU A 141 7.32 27.24 15.76
CA GLU A 141 7.52 28.08 16.95
C GLU A 141 6.28 28.98 17.07
N THR A 142 5.44 28.66 18.03
CA THR A 142 4.39 29.54 18.50
C THR A 142 5.04 30.68 19.24
N GLU A 143 5.32 31.76 18.54
CA GLU A 143 5.57 33.04 19.19
C GLU A 143 4.24 33.69 19.60
N ASN A 144 4.02 33.59 20.88
CA ASN A 144 3.55 34.56 21.85
C ASN A 144 2.57 35.65 21.36
N VAL A 145 1.35 35.43 21.76
CA VAL A 145 0.34 36.48 21.94
C VAL A 145 0.71 37.32 23.15
N PRO A 146 0.56 38.62 23.10
CA PRO A 146 0.08 39.30 24.27
C PRO A 146 -1.33 39.83 24.07
N GLU A 147 -2.26 39.35 24.86
CA GLU A 147 -3.40 40.14 25.30
C GLU A 147 -2.90 41.42 25.98
N PRO A 148 -3.67 42.50 26.15
CA PRO A 148 -5.01 42.45 26.69
C PRO A 148 -5.96 43.62 26.33
N VAL A 149 -7.11 43.52 26.95
CA VAL A 149 -8.05 44.52 27.54
C VAL A 149 -9.25 44.96 26.74
N THR A 150 -10.36 44.42 27.20
CA THR A 150 -11.57 45.05 27.75
C THR A 150 -12.14 46.28 27.02
N VAL A 151 -13.38 46.25 26.72
CA VAL A 151 -14.51 46.85 27.42
C VAL A 151 -15.80 46.68 26.60
N ALA A 152 -16.72 45.96 27.12
CA ALA A 152 -18.08 46.24 27.53
C ALA A 152 -19.05 46.88 26.56
N GLU A 153 -20.24 46.25 26.57
CA GLU A 153 -21.58 46.80 26.58
C GLU A 153 -22.08 47.42 25.26
N SER A 154 -23.19 47.05 24.71
CA SER A 154 -24.54 46.85 25.20
C SER A 154 -25.45 46.38 24.06
N VAL A 155 -26.31 45.42 24.39
CA VAL A 155 -27.75 45.48 24.31
C VAL A 155 -28.38 46.13 23.05
N GLU A 156 -29.05 45.36 22.23
CA GLU A 156 -30.48 45.43 22.04
C GLU A 156 -30.99 44.46 20.96
N LYS A 157 -31.84 43.54 21.40
CA LYS A 157 -32.96 43.02 20.62
C LYS A 157 -34.08 44.07 20.67
N PRO A 158 -35.05 44.17 19.75
CA PRO A 158 -35.99 43.10 19.48
C PRO A 158 -36.74 43.08 18.13
N LYS A 159 -37.43 41.95 17.95
CA LYS A 159 -38.79 41.74 17.43
C LYS A 159 -39.13 41.88 15.94
N LYS A 160 -39.53 40.71 15.39
CA LYS A 160 -40.92 40.33 15.06
C LYS A 160 -41.56 40.92 13.79
N GLY A 161 -42.02 40.06 12.96
CA GLY A 161 -43.12 40.31 12.00
C GLY A 161 -43.03 39.33 10.83
N ARG A 162 -43.57 38.19 10.81
CA ARG A 162 -44.93 37.64 10.71
C ARG A 162 -45.66 38.02 9.43
N LYS A 163 -46.10 36.96 8.78
CA LYS A 163 -47.24 36.78 7.85
C LYS A 163 -46.93 36.96 6.36
N LYS A 164 -47.27 35.98 5.64
CA LYS A 164 -48.44 35.25 5.17
C LYS A 164 -48.70 35.53 3.70
N LYS A 165 -48.82 34.44 2.96
CA LYS A 165 -49.91 33.95 2.14
C LYS A 165 -49.90 34.31 0.65
N SER A 166 -49.96 33.23 -0.07
CA SER A 166 -50.88 32.87 -1.18
C SER A 166 -50.70 33.67 -2.48
N GLU A 167 -50.61 33.00 -3.56
CA GLU A 167 -51.58 32.11 -4.23
C GLU A 167 -50.82 31.08 -5.08
#